data_dff44873b8d6c444926f71f4eddf4466
#
_entry.id   dff44873b8d6c444926f71f4eddf4466
#
_cell.length_a   1.000
_cell.length_b   1.000
_cell.length_c   1.000
_cell.angle_alpha   90.00
_cell.angle_beta   90.00
_cell.angle_gamma   90.00
#
_symmetry.space_group_name_H-M   'P 1'
#
loop_
_entity.id
_entity.type
_entity.pdbx_description
1 polymer ?
#
loop_
_entity_poly.entity_id
_entity_poly.type
_entity_poly.pdbx_seq_one_letter_code
_entity_poly.pdbx_strand_id
1 'polypeptide(L)' 'SKNDHLRKFMTPNPLFISESSPASKALSLMSEKKITSLLVASEKDYNKTKSTKKLKGIVHVHSLLQYGIK' A
#
# COMPACT_ATOMS: atom_id res chain seq x y z
N SER A 1 -14.01 -20.42 6.10
CA SER A 1 -14.25 -21.13 7.36
C SER A 1 -13.91 -20.25 8.55
N LYS A 2 -14.70 -20.31 9.58
CA LYS A 2 -14.45 -19.53 10.80
C LYS A 2 -13.19 -19.96 11.54
N ASN A 3 -12.66 -21.12 11.20
CA ASN A 3 -11.44 -21.65 11.82
C ASN A 3 -10.18 -21.29 11.05
N ASP A 4 -10.33 -20.59 9.93
CA ASP A 4 -9.18 -20.18 9.14
C ASP A 4 -8.34 -19.15 9.90
N HIS A 5 -7.04 -19.27 9.76
CA HIS A 5 -6.12 -18.30 10.35
C HIS A 5 -6.14 -16.99 9.58
N LEU A 6 -5.92 -15.88 10.29
CA LEU A 6 -5.89 -14.56 9.65
C LEU A 6 -4.90 -14.47 8.49
N ARG A 7 -3.79 -15.20 8.58
CA ARG A 7 -2.78 -15.14 7.53
C ARG A 7 -3.29 -15.58 6.15
N LYS A 8 -4.41 -16.31 6.11
CA LYS A 8 -5.03 -16.65 4.83
C LYS A 8 -5.63 -15.43 4.14
N PHE A 9 -5.93 -14.40 4.91
CA PHE A 9 -6.55 -13.19 4.41
C PHE A 9 -5.58 -12.01 4.37
N MET A 10 -4.35 -12.22 4.79
CA MET A 10 -3.32 -11.18 4.80
C MET A 10 -2.56 -11.18 3.49
N THR A 11 -2.13 -10.00 3.07
CA THR A 11 -1.21 -9.89 1.95
C THR A 11 0.18 -10.35 2.43
N PRO A 12 0.72 -11.43 1.88
CA PRO A 12 1.98 -11.99 2.37
C PRO A 12 3.17 -11.04 2.22
N ASN A 13 3.17 -10.23 1.19
CA ASN A 13 4.26 -9.28 0.94
C ASN A 13 3.66 -7.91 0.69
N PRO A 14 3.34 -7.16 1.75
CA PRO A 14 2.70 -5.86 1.57
C PRO A 14 3.60 -4.94 0.74
N LEU A 15 2.97 -4.21 -0.18
CA LEU A 15 3.70 -3.29 -1.03
C LEU A 15 3.77 -1.92 -0.39
N PHE A 16 4.92 -1.29 -0.55
CA PHE A 16 5.16 0.07 -0.06
C PHE A 16 5.23 1.04 -1.22
N ILE A 17 4.84 2.27 -0.94
CA ILE A 17 5.03 3.37 -1.88
C ILE A 17 5.60 4.54 -1.09
N SER A 18 6.43 5.36 -1.75
CA SER A 18 6.99 6.54 -1.13
C SER A 18 5.92 7.61 -0.93
N GLU A 19 5.99 8.32 0.20
CA GLU A 19 5.06 9.42 0.47
C GLU A 19 5.16 10.54 -0.55
N SER A 20 6.28 10.63 -1.26
CA SER A 20 6.48 11.65 -2.30
C SER A 20 6.01 11.21 -3.68
N SER A 21 5.49 9.98 -3.80
CA SER A 21 5.00 9.49 -5.09
C SER A 21 3.68 10.16 -5.46
N PRO A 22 3.43 10.37 -6.76
CA PRO A 22 2.12 10.88 -7.20
C PRO A 22 1.01 9.89 -6.85
N ALA A 23 -0.17 10.42 -6.55
CA ALA A 23 -1.32 9.57 -6.24
C ALA A 23 -1.70 8.66 -7.41
N SER A 24 -1.51 9.15 -8.63
CA SER A 24 -1.79 8.35 -9.83
C SER A 24 -0.91 7.11 -9.91
N LYS A 25 0.32 7.20 -9.42
CA LYS A 25 1.22 6.05 -9.38
C LYS A 25 0.70 5.00 -8.39
N ALA A 26 0.20 5.45 -7.24
CA ALA A 26 -0.39 4.55 -6.26
C ALA A 26 -1.58 3.81 -6.85
N LEU A 27 -2.44 4.53 -7.56
CA LEU A 27 -3.61 3.93 -8.18
C LEU A 27 -3.22 2.90 -9.24
N SER A 28 -2.25 3.23 -10.08
CA SER A 28 -1.75 2.31 -11.10
C SER A 28 -1.18 1.04 -10.49
N LEU A 29 -0.42 1.19 -9.42
CA LEU A 29 0.19 0.04 -8.75
C LEU A 29 -0.87 -0.86 -8.12
N MET A 30 -1.88 -0.27 -7.51
CA MET A 30 -2.97 -1.03 -6.93
C MET A 30 -3.75 -1.81 -7.99
N SER A 31 -3.98 -1.18 -9.13
CA SER A 31 -4.67 -1.81 -10.25
C SER A 31 -3.83 -2.96 -10.82
N GLU A 32 -2.54 -2.72 -11.03
CA GLU A 32 -1.63 -3.72 -11.58
C GLU A 32 -1.52 -4.94 -10.69
N LYS A 33 -1.42 -4.71 -9.39
CA LYS A 33 -1.24 -5.79 -8.41
C LYS A 33 -2.56 -6.32 -7.88
N LYS A 34 -3.68 -5.75 -8.29
CA LYS A 34 -5.02 -6.16 -7.85
C LYS A 34 -5.18 -6.10 -6.33
N ILE A 35 -4.68 -5.03 -5.75
CA ILE A 35 -4.79 -4.74 -4.34
C ILE A 35 -5.53 -3.43 -4.16
N THR A 36 -6.06 -3.20 -2.96
CA THR A 36 -6.87 -2.02 -2.68
C THR A 36 -6.22 -1.05 -1.70
N SER A 37 -5.03 -1.37 -1.23
CA SER A 37 -4.32 -0.50 -0.31
C SER A 37 -2.81 -0.68 -0.46
N LEU A 38 -2.08 0.36 -0.07
CA LEU A 38 -0.61 0.37 -0.08
C LEU A 38 -0.14 0.96 1.23
N LEU A 39 0.99 0.46 1.71
CA LEU A 39 1.67 1.05 2.86
C LEU A 39 2.52 2.21 2.37
N VAL A 40 2.48 3.31 3.12
CA VAL A 40 3.21 4.51 2.75
C VAL A 40 4.43 4.66 3.64
N ALA A 41 5.60 4.77 3.04
CA ALA A 41 6.86 4.96 3.75
C ALA A 41 7.42 6.34 3.42
N SER A 42 8.23 6.89 4.34
CA SER A 42 8.90 8.14 4.05
C SER A 42 9.89 7.95 2.90
N GLU A 43 10.20 9.05 2.20
CA GLU A 43 11.16 8.98 1.10
C GLU A 43 12.51 8.46 1.56
N LYS A 44 12.94 8.88 2.76
CA LYS A 44 14.20 8.42 3.33
C LYS A 44 14.23 6.92 3.55
N ASP A 45 13.11 6.37 3.97
CA ASP A 45 13.05 4.96 4.36
C ASP A 45 12.57 4.05 3.24
N TYR A 46 12.13 4.61 2.14
CA TYR A 46 11.53 3.82 1.06
C TYR A 46 12.49 2.75 0.51
N ASN A 47 13.76 3.09 0.41
CA ASN A 47 14.77 2.19 -0.13
C ASN A 47 15.37 1.24 0.90
N LYS A 48 14.94 1.32 2.14
CA LYS A 48 15.42 0.42 3.19
C LYS A 48 14.66 -0.90 3.14
N THR A 49 15.19 -1.90 3.85
CA THR A 49 14.49 -3.17 3.96
C THR A 49 13.17 -2.97 4.69
N LYS A 50 12.25 -3.90 4.49
CA LYS A 50 10.93 -3.81 5.15
C LYS A 50 11.02 -3.69 6.66
N SER A 51 12.00 -4.35 7.25
CA SER A 51 12.16 -4.36 8.71
C SER A 51 12.59 -3.01 9.28
N THR A 52 13.18 -2.14 8.44
CA THR A 52 13.66 -0.84 8.89
C THR A 52 12.81 0.32 8.37
N LYS A 53 11.86 0.06 7.50
CA LYS A 53 10.97 1.11 6.99
C LYS A 53 10.01 1.57 8.06
N LYS A 54 9.88 2.89 8.20
CA LYS A 54 8.86 3.46 9.07
C LYS A 54 7.58 3.64 8.30
N LEU A 55 6.52 3.08 8.82
CA LEU A 55 5.19 3.22 8.23
C LEU A 55 4.67 4.62 8.52
N LYS A 56 4.38 5.37 7.47
CA LYS A 56 3.77 6.69 7.58
C LYS A 56 2.25 6.61 7.58
N GLY A 57 1.70 5.61 6.91
CA GLY A 57 0.27 5.45 6.84
C GLY A 57 -0.09 4.39 5.82
N ILE A 58 -1.38 4.34 5.55
CA ILE A 58 -1.92 3.42 4.56
C ILE A 58 -2.82 4.23 3.62
N VAL A 59 -2.67 4.00 2.33
CA VAL A 59 -3.55 4.63 1.35
C VAL A 59 -4.48 3.56 0.77
N HIS A 60 -5.76 3.88 0.70
CA HIS A 60 -6.78 3.00 0.15
C HIS A 60 -7.26 3.52 -1.20
N VAL A 61 -7.60 2.59 -2.10
CA VAL A 61 -8.07 2.97 -3.44
C VAL A 61 -9.29 3.87 -3.37
N HIS A 62 -10.20 3.63 -2.43
CA HIS A 62 -11.40 4.45 -2.29
C HIS A 62 -11.09 5.91 -1.98
N SER A 63 -10.08 6.15 -1.14
CA SER A 63 -9.67 7.51 -0.81
C SER A 63 -9.17 8.24 -2.05
N LEU A 64 -8.38 7.54 -2.87
CA LEU A 64 -7.86 8.15 -4.11
C LEU A 64 -8.99 8.47 -5.08
N LEU A 65 -9.92 7.55 -5.26
CA LEU A 65 -11.04 7.76 -6.18
C LEU A 65 -11.95 8.89 -5.72
N GLN A 66 -12.14 9.04 -4.41
CA GLN A 66 -12.93 10.14 -3.85
C GLN A 66 -12.36 11.51 -4.19
N TYR A 67 -11.04 11.60 -4.31
CA TYR A 67 -10.38 12.85 -4.69
C TYR A 67 -10.27 13.03 -6.20
N GLY A 68 -10.86 12.13 -6.96
CA GLY A 68 -10.88 12.25 -8.42
C GLY A 68 -9.60 11.78 -9.10
N ILE A 69 -8.77 11.03 -8.41
CA ILE A 69 -7.57 10.45 -9.01
C ILE A 69 -7.95 9.30 -9.92
N LYS A 70 -7.39 9.26 -11.12
CA LYS A 70 -7.70 8.24 -12.12
C LYS A 70 -6.45 7.56 -12.65
#